data_c96b4257abf5626b6c1e077823de78ee
#
_entry.id   c96b4257abf5626b6c1e077823de78ee
#
_cell.length_a   1.000
_cell.length_b   1.000
_cell.length_c   1.000
_cell.angle_alpha   90.00
_cell.angle_beta   90.00
_cell.angle_gamma   90.00
#
_symmetry.space_group_name_H-M   'P 1'
#
loop_
_entity.id
_entity.type
_entity.pdbx_description
1 polymer ?
#
loop_
_entity_poly.entity_id
_entity_poly.type
_entity_poly.pdbx_seq_one_letter_code
_entity_poly.pdbx_strand_id
1 'polypeptide(L)'
;PLEDQSKLHQALDKIDQYQWLVFTSPTGAEVFFEEMFAEKKDIRCLSSLKVAAIGQGTAGTLAQRGILADLIPEVYDGDSLGEALAQKLDGGENILIPRASKGNANLVRILKEHGAQVDDVPTYETVYEKNPLIDVAAEIKTGGIDCVVFTSASTVKGFAESKGLS
;
A
#
# COMPACT_ATOMS: atom_id res chain seq x y z
N PRO A 1 -0.18 1.04 11.60
CA PRO A 1 0.75 2.13 11.28
C PRO A 1 2.12 1.91 11.95
N LEU A 2 3.16 2.58 11.43
CA LEU A 2 4.44 2.71 12.14
C LEU A 2 4.28 3.72 13.29
N GLU A 3 5.09 3.58 14.35
CA GLU A 3 5.10 4.55 15.46
C GLU A 3 5.66 5.91 15.01
N ASP A 4 6.67 5.90 14.12
CA ASP A 4 7.27 7.11 13.56
C ASP A 4 6.71 7.39 12.15
N GLN A 5 5.87 8.41 12.03
CA GLN A 5 5.29 8.90 10.78
C GLN A 5 5.96 10.19 10.27
N SER A 6 7.11 10.58 10.82
CA SER A 6 7.78 11.84 10.49
C SER A 6 8.06 12.03 8.99
N LYS A 7 8.41 10.96 8.27
CA LYS A 7 8.61 11.00 6.82
C LYS A 7 7.33 11.28 6.06
N LEU A 8 6.20 10.72 6.52
CA LEU A 8 4.89 10.99 5.92
C LEU A 8 4.46 12.43 6.19
N HIS A 9 4.66 12.93 7.41
CA HIS A 9 4.36 14.32 7.76
C HIS A 9 5.18 15.30 6.93
N GLN A 10 6.49 15.05 6.74
CA GLN A 10 7.33 15.85 5.84
C GLN A 10 6.84 15.82 4.39
N ALA A 11 6.36 14.67 3.90
CA ALA A 11 5.79 14.57 2.57
C ALA A 11 4.45 15.31 2.48
N LEU A 12 3.61 15.25 3.50
CA LEU A 12 2.35 16.01 3.58
C LEU A 12 2.57 17.52 3.62
N ASP A 13 3.66 18.00 4.20
CA ASP A 13 3.99 19.43 4.23
C ASP A 13 4.36 20.02 2.85
N LYS A 14 4.84 19.17 1.96
CA LYS A 14 5.18 19.53 0.57
C LYS A 14 4.28 18.82 -0.45
N ILE A 15 3.05 18.47 -0.07
CA ILE A 15 2.16 17.64 -0.87
C ILE A 15 1.86 18.23 -2.26
N ASP A 16 1.83 19.54 -2.37
CA ASP A 16 1.62 20.31 -3.59
C ASP A 16 2.80 20.22 -4.60
N GLN A 17 3.96 19.73 -4.18
CA GLN A 17 5.12 19.53 -5.04
C GLN A 17 5.08 18.19 -5.80
N TYR A 18 4.19 17.28 -5.44
CA TYR A 18 4.02 16.00 -6.12
C TYR A 18 3.04 16.12 -7.29
N GLN A 19 3.27 15.35 -8.34
CA GLN A 19 2.38 15.19 -9.48
C GLN A 19 1.55 13.91 -9.35
N TRP A 20 2.10 12.89 -8.67
CA TRP A 20 1.43 11.62 -8.48
C TRP A 20 1.47 11.15 -7.03
N LEU A 21 0.33 10.59 -6.58
CA LEU A 21 0.17 9.89 -5.33
C LEU A 21 -0.21 8.44 -5.64
N VAL A 22 0.63 7.48 -5.21
CA VAL A 22 0.52 6.07 -5.61
C VAL A 22 0.23 5.19 -4.41
N PHE A 23 -0.87 4.45 -4.45
CA PHE A 23 -1.25 3.51 -3.40
C PHE A 23 -1.14 2.07 -3.86
N THR A 24 -0.36 1.28 -3.13
CA THR A 24 -0.13 -0.14 -3.39
C THR A 24 -0.94 -1.07 -2.50
N SER A 25 -1.81 -0.53 -1.65
CA SER A 25 -2.73 -1.29 -0.79
C SER A 25 -3.84 -0.41 -0.22
N PRO A 26 -5.00 -0.99 0.14
CA PRO A 26 -6.03 -0.30 0.91
C PRO A 26 -5.51 0.27 2.23
N THR A 27 -4.76 -0.53 3.00
CA THR A 27 -4.18 -0.12 4.29
C THR A 27 -3.26 1.09 4.15
N GLY A 28 -2.44 1.15 3.08
CA GLY A 28 -1.58 2.31 2.81
C GLY A 28 -2.40 3.58 2.57
N ALA A 29 -3.53 3.47 1.87
CA ALA A 29 -4.45 4.59 1.68
C ALA A 29 -5.10 5.01 3.01
N GLU A 30 -5.59 4.05 3.80
CA GLU A 30 -6.21 4.32 5.11
C GLU A 30 -5.25 5.08 6.03
N VAL A 31 -4.03 4.58 6.24
CA VAL A 31 -3.03 5.23 7.09
C VAL A 31 -2.67 6.62 6.57
N PHE A 32 -2.50 6.78 5.23
CA PHE A 32 -2.22 8.08 4.65
C PHE A 32 -3.29 9.12 4.98
N PHE A 33 -4.58 8.76 4.85
CA PHE A 33 -5.68 9.69 5.15
C PHE A 33 -5.82 9.95 6.65
N GLU A 34 -5.61 8.97 7.50
CA GLU A 34 -5.61 9.15 8.95
C GLU A 34 -4.56 10.18 9.38
N GLU A 35 -3.32 10.02 8.91
CA GLU A 35 -2.23 10.96 9.21
C GLU A 35 -2.47 12.35 8.59
N MET A 36 -2.97 12.40 7.34
CA MET A 36 -3.33 13.68 6.70
C MET A 36 -4.36 14.45 7.52
N PHE A 37 -5.39 13.79 8.05
CA PHE A 37 -6.39 14.43 8.92
C PHE A 37 -5.82 14.79 10.29
N ALA A 38 -4.92 13.98 10.86
CA ALA A 38 -4.23 14.31 12.11
C ALA A 38 -3.41 15.61 11.97
N GLU A 39 -2.79 15.82 10.80
CA GLU A 39 -2.09 17.06 10.42
C GLU A 39 -3.04 18.20 10.02
N LYS A 40 -4.37 18.05 10.25
CA LYS A 40 -5.42 19.04 9.93
C LYS A 40 -5.47 19.43 8.44
N LYS A 41 -5.05 18.53 7.57
CA LYS A 41 -5.18 18.64 6.11
C LYS A 41 -6.40 17.81 5.67
N ASP A 42 -6.99 18.15 4.54
CA ASP A 42 -8.10 17.40 3.96
C ASP A 42 -7.87 17.14 2.46
N ILE A 43 -8.79 16.43 1.80
CA ILE A 43 -8.64 16.00 0.42
C ILE A 43 -8.41 17.15 -0.58
N ARG A 44 -8.72 18.38 -0.22
CA ARG A 44 -8.50 19.55 -1.08
C ARG A 44 -7.03 19.82 -1.33
N CYS A 45 -6.14 19.42 -0.40
CA CYS A 45 -4.69 19.53 -0.61
C CYS A 45 -4.17 18.58 -1.71
N LEU A 46 -4.97 17.60 -2.12
CA LEU A 46 -4.63 16.64 -3.18
C LEU A 46 -5.14 17.06 -4.56
N SER A 47 -5.78 18.23 -4.70
CA SER A 47 -6.49 18.64 -5.92
C SER A 47 -5.61 18.78 -7.15
N SER A 48 -4.31 18.98 -6.99
CA SER A 48 -3.33 19.08 -8.09
C SER A 48 -2.65 17.76 -8.44
N LEU A 49 -2.86 16.71 -7.64
CA LEU A 49 -2.22 15.41 -7.83
C LEU A 49 -3.10 14.47 -8.65
N LYS A 50 -2.46 13.67 -9.49
CA LYS A 50 -3.05 12.46 -10.04
C LYS A 50 -2.86 11.31 -9.05
N VAL A 51 -3.82 10.40 -8.99
CA VAL A 51 -3.82 9.29 -8.05
C VAL A 51 -3.79 7.95 -8.78
N ALA A 52 -2.82 7.10 -8.44
CA ALA A 52 -2.75 5.73 -8.96
C ALA A 52 -3.02 4.71 -7.85
N ALA A 53 -3.78 3.67 -8.18
CA ALA A 53 -4.08 2.55 -7.30
C ALA A 53 -3.65 1.23 -7.94
N ILE A 54 -3.07 0.33 -7.14
CA ILE A 54 -2.58 -0.96 -7.62
C ILE A 54 -3.69 -1.86 -8.15
N GLY A 55 -4.92 -1.67 -7.71
CA GLY A 55 -6.07 -2.48 -8.12
C GLY A 55 -7.39 -1.98 -7.54
N GLN A 56 -8.47 -2.67 -7.88
CA GLN A 56 -9.84 -2.25 -7.55
C GLN A 56 -10.11 -2.13 -6.05
N GLY A 57 -9.52 -2.99 -5.21
CA GLY A 57 -9.66 -2.91 -3.75
C GLY A 57 -9.13 -1.58 -3.20
N THR A 58 -7.94 -1.16 -3.65
CA THR A 58 -7.34 0.12 -3.27
C THR A 58 -8.13 1.30 -3.85
N ALA A 59 -8.55 1.20 -5.11
CA ALA A 59 -9.39 2.22 -5.75
C ALA A 59 -10.75 2.39 -5.03
N GLY A 60 -11.34 1.29 -4.55
CA GLY A 60 -12.56 1.32 -3.73
C GLY A 60 -12.37 2.07 -2.40
N THR A 61 -11.25 1.87 -1.72
CA THR A 61 -10.90 2.62 -0.51
C THR A 61 -10.75 4.13 -0.79
N LEU A 62 -10.15 4.50 -1.92
CA LEU A 62 -10.03 5.89 -2.35
C LEU A 62 -11.40 6.50 -2.68
N ALA A 63 -12.26 5.76 -3.38
CA ALA A 63 -13.60 6.22 -3.74
C ALA A 63 -14.48 6.51 -2.51
N GLN A 64 -14.34 5.74 -1.43
CA GLN A 64 -15.01 6.01 -0.14
C GLN A 64 -14.57 7.33 0.49
N ARG A 65 -13.40 7.84 0.11
CA ARG A 65 -12.86 9.15 0.54
C ARG A 65 -13.12 10.26 -0.48
N GLY A 66 -13.90 9.97 -1.54
CA GLY A 66 -14.25 10.93 -2.59
C GLY A 66 -13.17 11.12 -3.66
N ILE A 67 -12.19 10.21 -3.78
CA ILE A 67 -11.12 10.26 -4.76
C ILE A 67 -11.27 9.10 -5.74
N LEU A 68 -11.37 9.41 -7.02
CA LEU A 68 -11.30 8.42 -8.08
C LEU A 68 -9.85 8.28 -8.56
N ALA A 69 -9.38 7.04 -8.70
CA ALA A 69 -8.04 6.80 -9.21
C ALA A 69 -7.95 7.15 -10.71
N ASP A 70 -6.94 7.92 -11.09
CA ASP A 70 -6.63 8.28 -12.49
C ASP A 70 -5.99 7.12 -13.25
N LEU A 71 -5.35 6.20 -12.51
CA LEU A 71 -4.68 5.02 -13.07
C LEU A 71 -4.89 3.79 -12.19
N ILE A 72 -5.34 2.71 -12.82
CA ILE A 72 -5.36 1.36 -12.27
C ILE A 72 -4.79 0.45 -13.36
N PRO A 73 -3.75 -0.36 -13.10
CA PRO A 73 -3.20 -1.27 -14.09
C PRO A 73 -4.17 -2.43 -14.39
N GLU A 74 -3.99 -3.10 -15.53
CA GLU A 74 -4.79 -4.29 -15.87
C GLU A 74 -4.46 -5.50 -14.98
N VAL A 75 -3.17 -5.65 -14.63
CA VAL A 75 -2.69 -6.67 -13.68
C VAL A 75 -2.37 -5.99 -12.35
N TYR A 76 -2.93 -6.51 -11.27
CA TYR A 76 -2.88 -5.87 -9.94
C TYR A 76 -1.61 -6.24 -9.18
N ASP A 77 -0.47 -5.84 -9.71
CA ASP A 77 0.84 -5.98 -9.08
C ASP A 77 1.69 -4.71 -9.20
N GLY A 78 2.80 -4.68 -8.47
CA GLY A 78 3.65 -3.50 -8.40
C GLY A 78 4.42 -3.22 -9.71
N ASP A 79 4.78 -4.25 -10.45
CA ASP A 79 5.54 -4.12 -11.70
C ASP A 79 4.62 -3.54 -12.78
N SER A 80 3.42 -4.11 -12.95
CA SER A 80 2.40 -3.61 -13.88
C SER A 80 1.94 -2.19 -13.56
N LEU A 81 1.82 -1.84 -12.26
CA LEU A 81 1.53 -0.47 -11.85
C LEU A 81 2.67 0.48 -12.24
N GLY A 82 3.93 0.06 -12.03
CA GLY A 82 5.11 0.83 -12.41
C GLY A 82 5.18 1.09 -13.90
N GLU A 83 4.98 0.06 -14.71
CA GLU A 83 4.99 0.15 -16.17
C GLU A 83 3.85 1.02 -16.72
N ALA A 84 2.62 0.83 -16.21
CA ALA A 84 1.47 1.62 -16.62
C ALA A 84 1.62 3.10 -16.25
N LEU A 85 2.18 3.39 -15.06
CA LEU A 85 2.44 4.76 -14.63
C LEU A 85 3.59 5.38 -15.43
N ALA A 86 4.67 4.65 -15.68
CA ALA A 86 5.82 5.11 -16.47
C ALA A 86 5.42 5.63 -17.86
N GLN A 87 4.42 5.00 -18.49
CA GLN A 87 3.86 5.46 -19.78
C GLN A 87 3.12 6.80 -19.69
N LYS A 88 2.83 7.31 -18.51
CA LYS A 88 2.13 8.57 -18.26
C LYS A 88 3.07 9.69 -17.79
N LEU A 89 4.35 9.38 -17.63
CA LEU A 89 5.37 10.33 -17.19
C LEU A 89 6.02 11.00 -18.40
N ASP A 90 6.27 12.30 -18.25
CA ASP A 90 7.04 13.09 -19.23
C ASP A 90 8.52 13.22 -18.81
N GLY A 91 8.84 12.83 -17.58
CA GLY A 91 10.14 12.88 -16.94
C GLY A 91 10.30 14.07 -15.99
N GLY A 92 10.81 13.79 -14.79
CA GLY A 92 11.04 14.80 -13.76
C GLY A 92 9.91 14.95 -12.73
N GLU A 93 8.82 14.16 -12.84
CA GLU A 93 7.73 14.18 -11.88
C GLU A 93 8.16 13.71 -10.50
N ASN A 94 7.64 14.38 -9.48
CA ASN A 94 7.73 13.95 -8.10
C ASN A 94 6.55 13.01 -7.79
N ILE A 95 6.85 11.82 -7.31
CA ILE A 95 5.89 10.77 -7.00
C ILE A 95 5.98 10.42 -5.53
N LEU A 96 4.86 10.45 -4.82
CA LEU A 96 4.75 10.00 -3.44
C LEU A 96 4.13 8.59 -3.40
N ILE A 97 4.79 7.65 -2.72
CA ILE A 97 4.32 6.28 -2.53
C ILE A 97 4.25 5.95 -1.03
N PRO A 98 3.14 6.26 -0.32
CA PRO A 98 2.93 5.81 1.04
C PRO A 98 2.55 4.32 1.05
N ARG A 99 3.37 3.45 1.64
CA ARG A 99 3.17 2.00 1.56
C ARG A 99 3.78 1.23 2.74
N ALA A 100 3.64 -0.09 2.73
CA ALA A 100 4.29 -0.97 3.69
C ALA A 100 5.82 -0.81 3.67
N SER A 101 6.46 -0.96 4.84
CA SER A 101 7.92 -0.92 4.99
C SER A 101 8.65 -1.96 4.11
N LYS A 102 7.99 -3.09 3.83
CA LYS A 102 8.47 -4.14 2.92
C LYS A 102 7.60 -4.15 1.65
N GLY A 103 7.81 -3.19 0.76
CA GLY A 103 7.11 -3.11 -0.52
C GLY A 103 7.93 -3.65 -1.70
N ASN A 104 7.28 -3.77 -2.87
CA ASN A 104 7.94 -4.18 -4.12
C ASN A 104 8.96 -3.11 -4.56
N ALA A 105 10.26 -3.47 -4.60
CA ALA A 105 11.33 -2.57 -4.99
C ALA A 105 11.30 -2.24 -6.50
N ASN A 106 10.75 -3.12 -7.35
CA ASN A 106 10.69 -2.92 -8.80
C ASN A 106 9.85 -1.70 -9.19
N LEU A 107 8.72 -1.46 -8.51
CA LEU A 107 7.88 -0.27 -8.74
C LEU A 107 8.73 1.01 -8.71
N VAL A 108 9.49 1.19 -7.63
CA VAL A 108 10.35 2.38 -7.46
C VAL A 108 11.45 2.44 -8.52
N ARG A 109 12.07 1.29 -8.85
CA ARG A 109 13.12 1.19 -9.87
C ARG A 109 12.57 1.60 -11.24
N ILE A 110 11.43 1.04 -11.68
CA ILE A 110 10.80 1.34 -12.97
C ILE A 110 10.53 2.85 -13.10
N LEU A 111 9.92 3.47 -12.09
CA LEU A 111 9.60 4.90 -12.11
C LEU A 111 10.86 5.77 -12.18
N LYS A 112 11.91 5.42 -11.43
CA LYS A 112 13.19 6.15 -11.47
C LYS A 112 13.91 6.01 -12.81
N GLU A 113 13.86 4.85 -13.43
CA GLU A 113 14.41 4.61 -14.77
C GLU A 113 13.73 5.46 -15.85
N HIS A 114 12.44 5.84 -15.62
CA HIS A 114 11.70 6.75 -16.49
C HIS A 114 11.80 8.24 -16.05
N GLY A 115 12.78 8.56 -15.21
CA GLY A 115 13.12 9.94 -14.87
C GLY A 115 12.34 10.54 -13.70
N ALA A 116 11.46 9.78 -13.05
CA ALA A 116 10.72 10.28 -11.89
C ALA A 116 11.59 10.39 -10.63
N GLN A 117 11.25 11.36 -9.79
CA GLN A 117 11.74 11.47 -8.42
C GLN A 117 10.74 10.82 -7.48
N VAL A 118 11.15 9.77 -6.78
CA VAL A 118 10.23 8.94 -5.99
C VAL A 118 10.55 9.06 -4.51
N ASP A 119 9.59 9.59 -3.75
CA ASP A 119 9.55 9.52 -2.30
C ASP A 119 8.79 8.25 -1.88
N ASP A 120 9.54 7.19 -1.59
CA ASP A 120 9.03 5.91 -1.11
C ASP A 120 8.94 5.97 0.43
N VAL A 121 7.73 6.16 0.94
CA VAL A 121 7.49 6.45 2.35
C VAL A 121 6.84 5.25 3.04
N PRO A 122 7.57 4.53 3.92
CA PRO A 122 6.98 3.50 4.74
C PRO A 122 6.03 4.13 5.77
N THR A 123 4.77 3.65 5.78
CA THR A 123 3.71 4.15 6.67
C THR A 123 3.16 3.09 7.60
N TYR A 124 3.34 1.81 7.27
CA TYR A 124 2.92 0.69 8.11
C TYR A 124 3.82 -0.54 7.88
N GLU A 125 3.72 -1.48 8.79
CA GLU A 125 4.32 -2.80 8.63
C GLU A 125 3.30 -3.90 8.88
N THR A 126 3.52 -5.05 8.26
CA THR A 126 2.72 -6.25 8.49
C THR A 126 3.34 -7.04 9.63
N VAL A 127 2.62 -7.19 10.72
CA VAL A 127 3.00 -8.00 11.87
C VAL A 127 2.15 -9.27 11.89
N TYR A 128 2.79 -10.42 12.05
CA TYR A 128 2.09 -11.69 12.20
C TYR A 128 1.91 -11.98 13.70
N GLU A 129 0.66 -11.95 14.14
CA GLU A 129 0.31 -12.25 15.52
C GLU A 129 -0.18 -13.69 15.64
N LYS A 130 0.28 -14.38 16.70
CA LYS A 130 -0.28 -15.68 17.09
C LYS A 130 -1.54 -15.43 17.91
N ASN A 131 -2.67 -15.98 17.48
CA ASN A 131 -3.85 -16.00 18.34
C ASN A 131 -3.67 -17.08 19.42
N PRO A 132 -3.49 -16.72 20.70
CA PRO A 132 -3.28 -17.70 21.78
C PRO A 132 -4.54 -18.49 22.13
N LEU A 133 -5.71 -18.03 21.66
CA LEU A 133 -7.00 -18.64 22.01
C LEU A 133 -7.38 -19.80 21.08
N ILE A 134 -6.72 -19.95 19.93
CA ILE A 134 -7.05 -20.97 18.94
C ILE A 134 -5.80 -21.75 18.55
N ASP A 135 -5.72 -23.02 18.91
CA ASP A 135 -4.75 -23.95 18.32
C ASP A 135 -5.31 -24.56 17.04
N VAL A 136 -5.07 -23.84 15.92
CA VAL A 136 -5.56 -24.26 14.59
C VAL A 136 -5.05 -25.65 14.19
N ALA A 137 -3.86 -26.06 14.63
CA ALA A 137 -3.33 -27.39 14.34
C ALA A 137 -4.07 -28.49 15.12
N ALA A 138 -4.44 -28.22 16.37
CA ALA A 138 -5.29 -29.13 17.15
C ALA A 138 -6.70 -29.21 16.56
N GLU A 139 -7.30 -28.09 16.18
CA GLU A 139 -8.62 -28.03 15.57
C GLU A 139 -8.68 -28.79 14.23
N ILE A 140 -7.65 -28.67 13.37
CA ILE A 140 -7.56 -29.47 12.14
C ILE A 140 -7.48 -30.97 12.46
N LYS A 141 -6.68 -31.38 13.43
CA LYS A 141 -6.52 -32.79 13.81
C LYS A 141 -7.78 -33.41 14.40
N THR A 142 -8.54 -32.63 15.13
CA THR A 142 -9.79 -33.08 15.79
C THR A 142 -11.01 -32.98 14.86
N GLY A 143 -10.86 -32.47 13.65
CA GLY A 143 -11.96 -32.29 12.69
C GLY A 143 -12.84 -31.07 12.99
N GLY A 144 -12.36 -30.13 13.80
CA GLY A 144 -13.05 -28.85 14.05
C GLY A 144 -12.91 -27.84 12.90
N ILE A 145 -11.97 -28.10 11.98
CA ILE A 145 -11.73 -27.27 10.77
C ILE A 145 -11.68 -28.20 9.57
N ASP A 146 -12.60 -28.05 8.62
CA ASP A 146 -12.66 -28.84 7.40
C ASP A 146 -11.85 -28.22 6.26
N CYS A 147 -11.67 -26.89 6.27
CA CYS A 147 -11.00 -26.19 5.18
C CYS A 147 -10.32 -24.90 5.69
N VAL A 148 -9.14 -24.61 5.14
CA VAL A 148 -8.44 -23.32 5.37
C VAL A 148 -8.27 -22.64 4.01
N VAL A 149 -8.73 -21.38 3.91
CA VAL A 149 -8.66 -20.59 2.69
C VAL A 149 -7.61 -19.48 2.86
N PHE A 150 -6.67 -19.43 1.95
CA PHE A 150 -5.68 -18.35 1.88
C PHE A 150 -5.98 -17.45 0.69
N THR A 151 -6.11 -16.15 0.96
CA THR A 151 -6.42 -15.14 -0.08
C THR A 151 -5.20 -14.38 -0.56
N SER A 152 -4.03 -14.62 0.05
CA SER A 152 -2.77 -13.98 -0.33
C SER A 152 -1.55 -14.81 0.09
N ALA A 153 -0.43 -14.62 -0.59
CA ALA A 153 0.84 -15.26 -0.22
C ALA A 153 1.32 -14.87 1.20
N SER A 154 1.02 -13.66 1.66
CA SER A 154 1.38 -13.20 2.99
C SER A 154 0.61 -13.94 4.09
N THR A 155 -0.66 -14.29 3.86
CA THR A 155 -1.44 -15.08 4.83
C THR A 155 -0.94 -16.52 4.92
N VAL A 156 -0.50 -17.12 3.81
CA VAL A 156 0.17 -18.44 3.82
C VAL A 156 1.44 -18.37 4.66
N LYS A 157 2.28 -17.35 4.41
CA LYS A 157 3.54 -17.17 5.12
C LYS A 157 3.32 -16.95 6.63
N GLY A 158 2.40 -16.06 7.01
CA GLY A 158 2.06 -15.84 8.42
C GLY A 158 1.53 -17.09 9.11
N PHE A 159 0.71 -17.89 8.42
CA PHE A 159 0.22 -19.16 8.94
C PHE A 159 1.37 -20.16 9.15
N ALA A 160 2.27 -20.33 8.18
CA ALA A 160 3.43 -21.22 8.28
C ALA A 160 4.36 -20.82 9.42
N GLU A 161 4.71 -19.54 9.53
CA GLU A 161 5.54 -19.00 10.62
C GLU A 161 4.89 -19.20 11.99
N SER A 162 3.56 -19.04 12.11
CA SER A 162 2.83 -19.26 13.35
C SER A 162 2.87 -20.71 13.85
N LYS A 163 3.10 -21.66 12.93
CA LYS A 163 3.16 -23.11 13.20
C LYS A 163 4.58 -23.68 13.26
N GLY A 164 5.62 -22.86 13.06
CA GLY A 164 7.01 -23.32 13.00
C GLY A 164 7.29 -24.20 11.77
N LEU A 165 6.50 -24.06 10.73
CA LEU A 165 6.68 -24.70 9.41
C LEU A 165 7.49 -23.74 8.53
N SER A 166 8.76 -23.61 8.80
CA SER A 166 9.72 -22.85 7.97
C SER A 166 10.60 -23.79 7.17
#